data_80c420bb910b8031246d2cdbc4184060
#
_entry.id   80c420bb910b8031246d2cdbc4184060
#
_cell.length_a   1.000
_cell.length_b   1.000
_cell.length_c   1.000
_cell.angle_alpha   90.00
_cell.angle_beta   90.00
_cell.angle_gamma   90.00
#
_symmetry.space_group_name_H-M   'P 1'
#
loop_
_entity.id
_entity.type
_entity.pdbx_description
1 polymer ?
#
loop_
_entity_poly.entity_id
_entity_poly.type
_entity_poly.pdbx_seq_one_letter_code
_entity_poly.pdbx_strand_id
1 'polypeptide(L)'
;MKQHTYRIDGGFSFEAGGSVSTLQVGYHTSPYEYKKGMKVIWICHALTADSNAEDWWSALVGPGKLFDTDKYFIVCGNMLGSCYGSSGPSSIDPETGKPYYFSFPKVTVRDIVRALDAVREHIGIEHIDLLVGASIGGFQALEWSVMKPELFTRSVYIATTSRISPWVTAFEESQRMALEADQTFRACESLDGGRKGLECARTIALISYRCEDGYIRKQQEADADTLFADRAASYQRYQGKKLADRFDAYSYYY
;
A
#
# COMPACT_ATOMS: atom_id res chain seq x y z
N MET A 1 -13.20 -11.43 2.30
CA MET A 1 -13.18 -10.60 3.54
C MET A 1 -14.28 -9.54 3.49
N LYS A 2 -14.68 -8.95 4.64
CA LYS A 2 -15.72 -7.92 4.74
C LYS A 2 -15.09 -6.52 4.84
N GLN A 3 -15.53 -5.59 4.00
CA GLN A 3 -15.04 -4.21 3.96
C GLN A 3 -15.68 -3.34 5.05
N HIS A 4 -14.88 -2.47 5.63
CA HIS A 4 -15.27 -1.50 6.65
C HIS A 4 -14.56 -0.17 6.42
N THR A 5 -15.08 0.86 7.07
CA THR A 5 -14.46 2.18 7.14
C THR A 5 -14.54 2.67 8.59
N TYR A 6 -13.43 3.15 9.11
CA TYR A 6 -13.37 3.83 10.40
C TYR A 6 -13.00 5.30 10.20
N ARG A 7 -13.75 6.18 10.84
CA ARG A 7 -13.49 7.62 10.84
C ARG A 7 -12.95 8.03 12.19
N ILE A 8 -11.80 8.68 12.17
CA ILE A 8 -11.15 9.28 13.33
C ILE A 8 -11.59 10.75 13.36
N ASP A 9 -12.46 11.11 14.30
CA ASP A 9 -12.91 12.46 14.54
C ASP A 9 -12.03 13.15 15.61
N GLY A 10 -12.00 14.49 15.60
CA GLY A 10 -11.21 15.27 16.55
C GLY A 10 -9.80 15.63 16.09
N GLY A 11 -9.51 15.35 14.82
CA GLY A 11 -8.25 15.73 14.16
C GLY A 11 -7.16 14.66 14.24
N PHE A 12 -6.28 14.70 13.24
CA PHE A 12 -5.09 13.87 13.18
C PHE A 12 -3.89 14.74 12.80
N SER A 13 -2.88 14.82 13.68
CA SER A 13 -1.64 15.55 13.43
C SER A 13 -0.58 14.59 12.90
N PHE A 14 0.08 14.97 11.80
CA PHE A 14 1.12 14.18 11.16
C PHE A 14 2.49 14.47 11.75
N GLU A 15 3.36 13.47 11.80
CA GLU A 15 4.71 13.56 12.37
C GLU A 15 5.59 14.60 11.66
N ALA A 16 5.48 14.68 10.32
CA ALA A 16 6.21 15.64 9.51
C ALA A 16 5.58 17.07 9.51
N GLY A 17 4.53 17.27 10.30
CA GLY A 17 3.76 18.52 10.36
C GLY A 17 2.48 18.48 9.51
N GLY A 18 1.60 19.43 9.81
CA GLY A 18 0.27 19.47 9.23
C GLY A 18 -0.74 18.64 10.01
N SER A 19 -2.02 18.86 9.74
CA SER A 19 -3.12 18.13 10.37
C SER A 19 -4.34 18.11 9.47
N VAL A 20 -5.24 17.16 9.71
CA VAL A 20 -6.58 17.12 9.11
C VAL A 20 -7.62 17.05 10.22
N SER A 21 -8.78 17.66 10.03
CA SER A 21 -9.86 17.67 11.03
C SER A 21 -10.48 16.30 11.23
N THR A 22 -10.48 15.49 10.20
CA THR A 22 -10.98 14.11 10.22
C THR A 22 -10.09 13.23 9.36
N LEU A 23 -9.89 11.98 9.80
CA LEU A 23 -9.15 10.97 9.05
C LEU A 23 -10.03 9.74 8.86
N GLN A 24 -9.99 9.16 7.68
CA GLN A 24 -10.69 7.91 7.37
C GLN A 24 -9.68 6.79 7.12
N VAL A 25 -9.99 5.60 7.60
CA VAL A 25 -9.21 4.38 7.33
C VAL A 25 -10.16 3.31 6.81
N GLY A 26 -9.96 2.90 5.55
CA GLY A 26 -10.61 1.73 4.98
C GLY A 26 -9.90 0.46 5.43
N TYR A 27 -10.63 -0.59 5.75
CA TYR A 27 -10.04 -1.87 6.16
C TYR A 27 -10.96 -3.05 5.84
N HIS A 28 -10.38 -4.25 5.80
CA HIS A 28 -11.14 -5.50 5.69
C HIS A 28 -10.88 -6.39 6.90
N THR A 29 -11.92 -7.15 7.26
CA THR A 29 -11.83 -8.19 8.30
C THR A 29 -12.31 -9.53 7.78
N SER A 30 -12.06 -10.60 8.54
CA SER A 30 -12.81 -11.85 8.41
C SER A 30 -14.32 -11.57 8.38
N PRO A 31 -15.16 -12.43 7.75
CA PRO A 31 -16.56 -12.10 7.48
C PRO A 31 -17.47 -12.03 8.72
N TYR A 32 -16.97 -12.35 9.89
CA TYR A 32 -17.67 -12.31 11.17
C TYR A 32 -17.11 -11.21 12.08
N GLU A 33 -17.84 -10.91 13.15
CA GLU A 33 -17.43 -9.89 14.12
C GLU A 33 -16.36 -10.41 15.08
N TYR A 34 -15.45 -9.51 15.48
CA TYR A 34 -14.45 -9.81 16.50
C TYR A 34 -15.12 -10.09 17.85
N LYS A 35 -14.63 -11.11 18.53
CA LYS A 35 -14.96 -11.40 19.94
C LYS A 35 -13.67 -11.54 20.73
N LYS A 36 -13.66 -10.98 21.94
CA LYS A 36 -12.51 -11.11 22.85
C LYS A 36 -12.10 -12.57 23.02
N GLY A 37 -10.80 -12.84 22.86
CA GLY A 37 -10.23 -14.19 22.93
C GLY A 37 -10.07 -14.89 21.57
N MET A 38 -10.55 -14.31 20.48
CA MET A 38 -10.23 -14.82 19.14
C MET A 38 -8.75 -14.58 18.85
N LYS A 39 -8.13 -15.52 18.11
CA LYS A 39 -6.78 -15.34 17.58
C LYS A 39 -6.81 -14.37 16.42
N VAL A 40 -5.95 -13.36 16.46
CA VAL A 40 -5.90 -12.27 15.51
C VAL A 40 -4.66 -12.35 14.63
N ILE A 41 -4.85 -12.24 13.32
CA ILE A 41 -3.79 -12.01 12.34
C ILE A 41 -3.98 -10.61 11.75
N TRP A 42 -2.96 -9.76 11.85
CA TRP A 42 -2.96 -8.45 11.21
C TRP A 42 -2.01 -8.44 10.02
N ILE A 43 -2.51 -8.07 8.85
CA ILE A 43 -1.75 -7.99 7.62
C ILE A 43 -1.53 -6.52 7.24
N CYS A 44 -0.28 -6.14 7.02
CA CYS A 44 0.12 -4.86 6.47
C CYS A 44 0.46 -5.03 4.99
N HIS A 45 -0.33 -4.43 4.11
CA HIS A 45 -0.20 -4.65 2.66
C HIS A 45 0.94 -3.84 2.02
N ALA A 46 1.40 -4.27 0.84
CA ALA A 46 2.40 -3.58 0.03
C ALA A 46 1.83 -2.35 -0.68
N LEU A 47 2.69 -1.45 -1.19
CA LEU A 47 2.37 -0.10 -1.70
C LEU A 47 1.11 -0.04 -2.59
N THR A 48 1.00 -0.90 -3.57
CA THR A 48 -0.12 -0.86 -4.53
C THR A 48 -1.16 -1.97 -4.33
N ALA A 49 -1.09 -2.69 -3.23
CA ALA A 49 -2.15 -3.58 -2.76
C ALA A 49 -3.19 -2.77 -1.97
N ASP A 50 -4.27 -3.43 -1.61
CA ASP A 50 -5.35 -2.88 -0.79
C ASP A 50 -5.62 -3.76 0.43
N SER A 51 -6.62 -3.40 1.22
CA SER A 51 -6.97 -4.13 2.43
C SER A 51 -7.70 -5.46 2.18
N ASN A 52 -8.12 -5.79 0.94
CA ASN A 52 -8.70 -7.11 0.65
C ASN A 52 -7.62 -8.16 0.40
N ALA A 53 -6.95 -8.59 1.45
CA ALA A 53 -5.81 -9.52 1.37
C ALA A 53 -6.19 -10.87 0.74
N GLU A 54 -7.45 -11.26 0.76
CA GLU A 54 -7.95 -12.50 0.12
C GLU A 54 -7.82 -12.45 -1.41
N ASP A 55 -7.92 -11.27 -2.03
CA ASP A 55 -7.81 -11.12 -3.49
C ASP A 55 -6.36 -11.24 -3.97
N TRP A 56 -5.44 -10.47 -3.37
CA TRP A 56 -4.06 -10.41 -3.85
C TRP A 56 -3.13 -11.43 -3.19
N TRP A 57 -3.54 -12.04 -2.08
CA TRP A 57 -2.80 -13.10 -1.38
C TRP A 57 -3.60 -14.39 -1.26
N SER A 58 -4.46 -14.67 -2.24
CA SER A 58 -5.36 -15.82 -2.28
C SER A 58 -4.69 -17.19 -2.08
N ALA A 59 -3.36 -17.29 -2.32
CA ALA A 59 -2.60 -18.50 -2.00
C ALA A 59 -2.42 -18.71 -0.48
N LEU A 60 -2.46 -17.65 0.33
CA LEU A 60 -2.19 -17.67 1.76
C LEU A 60 -3.42 -17.31 2.60
N VAL A 61 -4.32 -16.46 2.12
CA VAL A 61 -5.47 -15.92 2.85
C VAL A 61 -6.76 -16.51 2.28
N GLY A 62 -7.64 -16.97 3.15
CA GLY A 62 -8.95 -17.52 2.80
C GLY A 62 -9.29 -18.79 3.56
N PRO A 63 -10.50 -19.34 3.38
CA PRO A 63 -10.93 -20.56 4.03
C PRO A 63 -9.99 -21.74 3.76
N GLY A 64 -9.53 -22.41 4.83
CA GLY A 64 -8.62 -23.56 4.74
C GLY A 64 -7.19 -23.23 4.28
N LYS A 65 -6.82 -21.95 4.16
CA LYS A 65 -5.46 -21.51 3.82
C LYS A 65 -4.58 -21.35 5.06
N LEU A 66 -3.31 -20.93 4.85
CA LEU A 66 -2.39 -20.67 5.97
C LEU A 66 -2.97 -19.63 6.94
N PHE A 67 -3.47 -18.52 6.41
CA PHE A 67 -4.23 -17.51 7.13
C PHE A 67 -5.72 -17.78 6.90
N ASP A 68 -6.22 -18.75 7.68
CA ASP A 68 -7.56 -19.32 7.52
C ASP A 68 -8.60 -18.36 8.08
N THR A 69 -9.40 -17.76 7.19
CA THR A 69 -10.47 -16.82 7.56
C THR A 69 -11.60 -17.45 8.39
N ASP A 70 -11.69 -18.77 8.46
CA ASP A 70 -12.68 -19.46 9.30
C ASP A 70 -12.17 -19.71 10.72
N LYS A 71 -10.85 -19.63 10.95
CA LYS A 71 -10.21 -19.92 12.25
C LYS A 71 -9.66 -18.69 12.95
N TYR A 72 -9.21 -17.70 12.18
CA TYR A 72 -8.55 -16.49 12.67
C TYR A 72 -9.34 -15.25 12.31
N PHE A 73 -9.44 -14.33 13.26
CA PHE A 73 -9.91 -13.00 12.93
C PHE A 73 -8.78 -12.24 12.21
N ILE A 74 -8.91 -12.12 10.91
CA ILE A 74 -7.89 -11.48 10.06
C ILE A 74 -8.30 -10.03 9.83
N VAL A 75 -7.36 -9.11 9.99
CA VAL A 75 -7.53 -7.68 9.71
C VAL A 75 -6.46 -7.23 8.75
N CYS A 76 -6.84 -6.43 7.77
CA CYS A 76 -5.92 -5.69 6.91
C CYS A 76 -6.46 -4.26 6.73
N GLY A 77 -5.68 -3.25 7.11
CA GLY A 77 -6.05 -1.85 6.92
C GLY A 77 -5.36 -1.25 5.70
N ASN A 78 -6.07 -0.39 4.96
CA ASN A 78 -5.45 0.43 3.91
C ASN A 78 -4.57 1.50 4.56
N MET A 79 -3.31 1.60 4.10
CA MET A 79 -2.40 2.62 4.58
C MET A 79 -2.90 4.03 4.24
N LEU A 80 -2.56 5.01 5.07
CA LEU A 80 -2.76 6.43 4.75
C LEU A 80 -1.99 6.80 3.50
N GLY A 81 -2.55 7.72 2.73
CA GLY A 81 -2.00 8.11 1.45
C GLY A 81 -2.43 7.22 0.28
N SER A 82 -2.96 6.02 0.55
CA SER A 82 -3.48 5.11 -0.48
C SER A 82 -4.84 5.55 -1.01
N CYS A 83 -5.12 5.28 -2.29
CA CYS A 83 -6.40 5.57 -2.94
C CYS A 83 -7.52 4.56 -2.66
N TYR A 84 -7.30 3.58 -1.79
CA TYR A 84 -8.25 2.49 -1.54
C TYR A 84 -9.09 2.69 -0.26
N GLY A 85 -9.59 3.92 -0.05
CA GLY A 85 -10.57 4.21 1.00
C GLY A 85 -10.00 4.71 2.33
N SER A 86 -8.67 4.84 2.46
CA SER A 86 -8.05 5.64 3.52
C SER A 86 -7.81 7.07 3.05
N SER A 87 -7.74 8.02 3.99
CA SER A 87 -7.41 9.41 3.67
C SER A 87 -6.05 9.52 3.00
N GLY A 88 -5.99 10.34 1.96
CA GLY A 88 -4.80 10.55 1.15
C GLY A 88 -4.99 11.72 0.17
N PRO A 89 -4.05 11.93 -0.75
CA PRO A 89 -4.08 13.02 -1.72
C PRO A 89 -5.35 13.07 -2.58
N SER A 90 -5.95 11.90 -2.86
CA SER A 90 -7.20 11.79 -3.63
C SER A 90 -8.47 12.03 -2.80
N SER A 91 -8.35 12.15 -1.48
CA SER A 91 -9.49 12.45 -0.61
C SER A 91 -9.95 13.89 -0.77
N ILE A 92 -11.25 14.13 -0.56
CA ILE A 92 -11.81 15.48 -0.61
C ILE A 92 -11.44 16.23 0.69
N ASP A 93 -10.82 17.38 0.52
CA ASP A 93 -10.59 18.35 1.58
C ASP A 93 -11.94 19.01 1.95
N PRO A 94 -12.37 18.86 3.22
CA PRO A 94 -13.65 19.44 3.64
C PRO A 94 -13.69 20.98 3.61
N GLU A 95 -12.55 21.65 3.62
CA GLU A 95 -12.47 23.11 3.58
C GLU A 95 -12.64 23.65 2.16
N THR A 96 -12.11 22.96 1.17
CA THR A 96 -12.13 23.42 -0.24
C THR A 96 -13.16 22.71 -1.11
N GLY A 97 -13.65 21.55 -0.68
CA GLY A 97 -14.54 20.67 -1.46
C GLY A 97 -13.86 20.01 -2.67
N LYS A 98 -12.51 20.06 -2.75
CA LYS A 98 -11.69 19.49 -3.83
C LYS A 98 -10.75 18.43 -3.27
N PRO A 99 -10.20 17.54 -4.12
CA PRO A 99 -9.13 16.66 -3.67
C PRO A 99 -7.95 17.45 -3.11
N TYR A 100 -7.32 16.89 -2.09
CA TYR A 100 -6.14 17.50 -1.46
C TYR A 100 -4.96 17.64 -2.44
N TYR A 101 -4.75 16.67 -3.32
CA TYR A 101 -3.56 16.61 -4.16
C TYR A 101 -2.28 16.79 -3.32
N PHE A 102 -1.44 17.77 -3.66
CA PHE A 102 -0.19 18.07 -2.94
C PHE A 102 -0.39 18.83 -1.61
N SER A 103 -1.61 19.26 -1.28
CA SER A 103 -1.89 19.86 0.02
C SER A 103 -2.14 18.84 1.13
N PHE A 104 -2.28 17.54 0.79
CA PHE A 104 -2.35 16.50 1.81
C PHE A 104 -1.04 16.49 2.62
N PRO A 105 -1.10 16.39 3.96
CA PRO A 105 0.12 16.34 4.78
C PRO A 105 1.00 15.15 4.42
N LYS A 106 2.32 15.33 4.52
CA LYS A 106 3.26 14.23 4.29
C LYS A 106 3.07 13.13 5.33
N VAL A 107 2.94 11.90 4.83
CA VAL A 107 2.66 10.73 5.66
C VAL A 107 3.98 10.01 5.97
N THR A 108 4.25 9.74 7.24
CA THR A 108 5.32 8.84 7.66
C THR A 108 4.80 7.44 7.93
N VAL A 109 5.70 6.46 8.01
CA VAL A 109 5.34 5.09 8.41
C VAL A 109 4.68 5.07 9.79
N ARG A 110 5.13 5.94 10.71
CA ARG A 110 4.55 6.10 12.04
C ARG A 110 3.11 6.63 12.00
N ASP A 111 2.81 7.55 11.10
CA ASP A 111 1.45 8.04 10.92
C ASP A 111 0.52 6.94 10.42
N ILE A 112 0.99 6.12 9.47
CA ILE A 112 0.23 4.95 8.99
C ILE A 112 -0.06 4.01 10.17
N VAL A 113 0.96 3.67 10.97
CA VAL A 113 0.81 2.80 12.13
C VAL A 113 -0.17 3.37 13.17
N ARG A 114 -0.08 4.67 13.46
CA ARG A 114 -1.03 5.33 14.40
C ARG A 114 -2.48 5.24 13.92
N ALA A 115 -2.71 5.38 12.63
CA ALA A 115 -4.04 5.24 12.06
C ALA A 115 -4.54 3.79 12.08
N LEU A 116 -3.68 2.82 11.78
CA LEU A 116 -4.00 1.39 11.88
C LEU A 116 -4.25 0.96 13.34
N ASP A 117 -3.48 1.50 14.29
CA ASP A 117 -3.67 1.23 15.71
C ASP A 117 -5.01 1.79 16.22
N ALA A 118 -5.44 2.96 15.73
CA ALA A 118 -6.76 3.48 16.02
C ALA A 118 -7.89 2.58 15.50
N VAL A 119 -7.71 1.94 14.34
CA VAL A 119 -8.64 0.90 13.84
C VAL A 119 -8.65 -0.31 14.76
N ARG A 120 -7.48 -0.77 15.22
CA ARG A 120 -7.35 -1.87 16.17
C ARG A 120 -8.13 -1.60 17.47
N GLU A 121 -7.93 -0.39 18.01
CA GLU A 121 -8.64 0.05 19.23
C GLU A 121 -10.15 0.14 19.01
N HIS A 122 -10.59 0.67 17.87
CA HIS A 122 -12.00 0.72 17.48
C HIS A 122 -12.65 -0.67 17.42
N ILE A 123 -11.95 -1.67 16.88
CA ILE A 123 -12.44 -3.07 16.85
C ILE A 123 -12.44 -3.69 18.26
N GLY A 124 -11.66 -3.16 19.21
CA GLY A 124 -11.49 -3.70 20.56
C GLY A 124 -10.44 -4.81 20.64
N ILE A 125 -9.51 -4.87 19.70
CA ILE A 125 -8.44 -5.88 19.71
C ILE A 125 -7.35 -5.45 20.71
N GLU A 126 -7.22 -6.24 21.78
CA GLU A 126 -6.23 -5.99 22.84
C GLU A 126 -4.86 -6.62 22.52
N HIS A 127 -4.84 -7.67 21.68
CA HIS A 127 -3.63 -8.42 21.35
C HIS A 127 -3.70 -8.99 19.93
N ILE A 128 -2.55 -9.07 19.25
CA ILE A 128 -2.40 -9.62 17.90
C ILE A 128 -1.45 -10.82 17.97
N ASP A 129 -1.97 -12.02 17.63
CA ASP A 129 -1.17 -13.26 17.67
C ASP A 129 -0.10 -13.29 16.58
N LEU A 130 -0.40 -12.69 15.41
CA LEU A 130 0.53 -12.63 14.29
C LEU A 130 0.38 -11.31 13.51
N LEU A 131 1.46 -10.55 13.48
CA LEU A 131 1.62 -9.38 12.60
C LEU A 131 2.41 -9.79 11.36
N VAL A 132 1.89 -9.52 10.16
CA VAL A 132 2.57 -9.85 8.90
C VAL A 132 2.66 -8.62 8.02
N GLY A 133 3.86 -8.29 7.55
CA GLY A 133 4.06 -7.16 6.64
C GLY A 133 5.05 -7.48 5.54
N ALA A 134 4.75 -7.04 4.32
CA ALA A 134 5.61 -7.21 3.15
C ALA A 134 5.94 -5.86 2.49
N SER A 135 7.21 -5.66 2.08
CA SER A 135 7.68 -4.41 1.46
C SER A 135 7.41 -3.21 2.39
N ILE A 136 6.71 -2.16 1.94
CA ILE A 136 6.28 -1.03 2.80
C ILE A 136 5.34 -1.50 3.93
N GLY A 137 4.58 -2.56 3.75
CA GLY A 137 3.84 -3.22 4.84
C GLY A 137 4.76 -3.79 5.90
N GLY A 138 5.96 -4.21 5.51
CA GLY A 138 7.01 -4.62 6.46
C GLY A 138 7.56 -3.45 7.26
N PHE A 139 7.68 -2.24 6.68
CA PHE A 139 8.03 -1.03 7.44
C PHE A 139 6.96 -0.69 8.48
N GLN A 140 5.68 -0.80 8.10
CA GLN A 140 4.56 -0.62 9.03
C GLN A 140 4.63 -1.62 10.19
N ALA A 141 4.85 -2.89 9.89
CA ALA A 141 4.94 -3.95 10.89
C ALA A 141 6.15 -3.77 11.81
N LEU A 142 7.32 -3.38 11.28
CA LEU A 142 8.52 -3.07 12.06
C LEU A 142 8.28 -1.89 13.01
N GLU A 143 7.78 -0.77 12.48
CA GLU A 143 7.49 0.43 13.28
C GLU A 143 6.49 0.12 14.39
N TRP A 144 5.41 -0.60 14.07
CA TRP A 144 4.41 -0.95 15.07
C TRP A 144 4.96 -1.87 16.16
N SER A 145 5.80 -2.83 15.79
CA SER A 145 6.47 -3.71 16.76
C SER A 145 7.42 -2.97 17.71
N VAL A 146 8.02 -1.86 17.22
CA VAL A 146 8.86 -0.98 18.07
C VAL A 146 7.99 -0.08 18.96
N MET A 147 6.89 0.45 18.42
CA MET A 147 5.99 1.34 19.16
C MET A 147 5.22 0.60 20.27
N LYS A 148 4.82 -0.63 20.04
CA LYS A 148 3.99 -1.44 20.97
C LYS A 148 4.46 -2.90 20.99
N PRO A 149 5.65 -3.21 21.50
CA PRO A 149 6.24 -4.56 21.44
C PRO A 149 5.39 -5.62 22.13
N GLU A 150 4.69 -5.27 23.19
CA GLU A 150 3.82 -6.16 23.97
C GLU A 150 2.51 -6.52 23.25
N LEU A 151 2.16 -5.80 22.19
CA LEU A 151 0.90 -6.03 21.45
C LEU A 151 0.94 -7.33 20.64
N PHE A 152 2.12 -7.85 20.31
CA PHE A 152 2.29 -8.94 19.35
C PHE A 152 2.91 -10.19 19.97
N THR A 153 2.36 -11.37 19.67
CA THR A 153 3.03 -12.64 20.01
C THR A 153 4.15 -12.95 19.01
N ARG A 154 3.90 -12.74 17.73
CA ARG A 154 4.85 -13.01 16.62
C ARG A 154 4.70 -11.96 15.53
N SER A 155 5.82 -11.68 14.86
CA SER A 155 5.84 -10.82 13.70
C SER A 155 6.63 -11.46 12.57
N VAL A 156 6.13 -11.30 11.33
CA VAL A 156 6.79 -11.79 10.11
C VAL A 156 7.00 -10.62 9.17
N TYR A 157 8.25 -10.40 8.79
CA TYR A 157 8.66 -9.33 7.91
C TYR A 157 9.20 -9.92 6.60
N ILE A 158 8.62 -9.55 5.46
CA ILE A 158 8.94 -10.14 4.16
C ILE A 158 9.43 -9.05 3.21
N ALA A 159 10.59 -9.27 2.58
CA ALA A 159 11.15 -8.37 1.58
C ALA A 159 11.17 -6.89 2.04
N THR A 160 11.67 -6.65 3.24
CA THR A 160 11.71 -5.35 3.91
C THR A 160 13.03 -5.16 4.67
N THR A 161 13.24 -3.97 5.19
CA THR A 161 14.43 -3.59 5.95
C THR A 161 14.08 -2.53 6.99
N SER A 162 14.92 -2.35 8.00
CA SER A 162 14.76 -1.27 8.99
C SER A 162 15.24 0.10 8.49
N ARG A 163 15.97 0.16 7.38
CA ARG A 163 16.46 1.40 6.77
C ARG A 163 16.54 1.26 5.26
N ILE A 164 15.95 2.21 4.53
CA ILE A 164 16.02 2.28 3.08
C ILE A 164 17.48 2.52 2.65
N SER A 165 17.95 1.73 1.68
CA SER A 165 19.28 1.91 1.10
C SER A 165 19.28 3.02 0.03
N PRO A 166 20.44 3.66 -0.24
CA PRO A 166 20.56 4.62 -1.35
C PRO A 166 20.13 4.04 -2.70
N TRP A 167 20.31 2.74 -2.91
CA TRP A 167 19.85 2.04 -4.12
C TRP A 167 18.32 2.10 -4.28
N VAL A 168 17.59 1.77 -3.23
CA VAL A 168 16.12 1.86 -3.22
C VAL A 168 15.67 3.31 -3.41
N THR A 169 16.31 4.27 -2.69
CA THR A 169 16.03 5.70 -2.84
C THR A 169 16.22 6.18 -4.29
N ALA A 170 17.25 5.70 -5.00
CA ALA A 170 17.48 6.05 -6.40
C ALA A 170 16.34 5.56 -7.32
N PHE A 171 15.84 4.33 -7.10
CA PHE A 171 14.67 3.84 -7.84
C PHE A 171 13.40 4.63 -7.53
N GLU A 172 13.17 4.96 -6.27
CA GLU A 172 12.00 5.74 -5.85
C GLU A 172 12.05 7.15 -6.42
N GLU A 173 13.22 7.79 -6.42
CA GLU A 173 13.39 9.11 -7.02
C GLU A 173 13.17 9.08 -8.54
N SER A 174 13.71 8.08 -9.24
CA SER A 174 13.47 7.91 -10.68
C SER A 174 11.98 7.77 -11.00
N GLN A 175 11.21 7.13 -10.13
CA GLN A 175 9.76 7.02 -10.26
C GLN A 175 9.06 8.36 -10.02
N ARG A 176 9.47 9.13 -9.00
CA ARG A 176 8.94 10.49 -8.78
C ARG A 176 9.24 11.42 -9.95
N MET A 177 10.45 11.38 -10.48
CA MET A 177 10.82 12.14 -11.68
C MET A 177 9.96 11.79 -12.90
N ALA A 178 9.61 10.50 -13.08
CA ALA A 178 8.70 10.09 -14.15
C ALA A 178 7.29 10.67 -13.99
N LEU A 179 6.77 10.74 -12.77
CA LEU A 179 5.50 11.40 -12.47
C LEU A 179 5.57 12.91 -12.74
N GLU A 180 6.64 13.56 -12.31
CA GLU A 180 6.84 15.00 -12.46
C GLU A 180 7.04 15.44 -13.92
N ALA A 181 7.51 14.53 -14.77
CA ALA A 181 7.63 14.78 -16.22
C ALA A 181 6.28 14.81 -16.95
N ASP A 182 5.22 14.27 -16.33
CA ASP A 182 3.86 14.35 -16.87
C ASP A 182 3.24 15.71 -16.56
N GLN A 183 3.00 16.52 -17.59
CA GLN A 183 2.47 17.89 -17.45
C GLN A 183 1.12 17.94 -16.73
N THR A 184 0.30 16.89 -16.85
CA THR A 184 -1.02 16.82 -16.22
C THR A 184 -0.94 16.56 -14.71
N PHE A 185 0.19 16.04 -14.21
CA PHE A 185 0.38 15.71 -12.81
C PHE A 185 0.33 16.94 -11.89
N ARG A 186 1.07 17.99 -12.26
CA ARG A 186 1.12 19.22 -11.44
C ARG A 186 -0.05 20.17 -11.67
N ALA A 187 -0.87 19.92 -12.68
CA ALA A 187 -2.04 20.74 -12.97
C ALA A 187 -3.13 20.62 -11.89
N CYS A 188 -3.22 19.47 -11.20
CA CYS A 188 -4.23 19.20 -10.15
C CYS A 188 -5.68 19.44 -10.60
N GLU A 189 -5.95 19.18 -11.87
CA GLU A 189 -7.28 19.39 -12.47
C GLU A 189 -8.16 18.14 -12.36
N SER A 190 -7.53 16.95 -12.30
CA SER A 190 -8.21 15.65 -12.24
C SER A 190 -7.36 14.63 -11.51
N LEU A 191 -8.01 13.67 -10.87
CA LEU A 191 -7.33 12.49 -10.27
C LEU A 191 -6.70 11.56 -11.33
N ASP A 192 -7.07 11.70 -12.61
CA ASP A 192 -6.39 11.06 -13.73
C ASP A 192 -5.09 11.79 -14.16
N GLY A 193 -4.81 12.94 -13.58
CA GLY A 193 -3.55 13.66 -13.79
C GLY A 193 -2.34 12.83 -13.41
N GLY A 194 -1.28 12.88 -14.21
CA GLY A 194 -0.06 12.10 -13.98
C GLY A 194 -0.14 10.62 -14.41
N ARG A 195 -1.21 10.22 -15.10
CA ARG A 195 -1.43 8.83 -15.51
C ARG A 195 -0.27 8.26 -16.34
N LYS A 196 0.26 9.02 -17.29
CA LYS A 196 1.40 8.59 -18.13
C LYS A 196 2.69 8.50 -17.31
N GLY A 197 2.89 9.44 -16.41
CA GLY A 197 3.97 9.39 -15.43
C GLY A 197 3.90 8.16 -14.54
N LEU A 198 2.70 7.80 -14.06
CA LEU A 198 2.46 6.60 -13.25
C LEU A 198 2.71 5.31 -14.05
N GLU A 199 2.28 5.24 -15.32
CA GLU A 199 2.59 4.12 -16.20
C GLU A 199 4.12 3.93 -16.29
N CYS A 200 4.89 5.00 -16.49
CA CYS A 200 6.35 4.98 -16.54
C CYS A 200 6.97 4.62 -15.18
N ALA A 201 6.56 5.25 -14.10
CA ALA A 201 7.03 4.97 -12.75
C ALA A 201 6.88 3.49 -12.38
N ARG A 202 5.73 2.88 -12.72
CA ARG A 202 5.49 1.45 -12.52
C ARG A 202 6.48 0.57 -13.28
N THR A 203 6.87 0.93 -14.49
CA THR A 203 7.85 0.14 -15.27
C THR A 203 9.23 0.18 -14.61
N ILE A 204 9.64 1.32 -14.07
CA ILE A 204 10.89 1.48 -13.31
C ILE A 204 10.85 0.58 -12.06
N ALA A 205 9.78 0.65 -11.29
CA ALA A 205 9.58 -0.16 -10.09
C ALA A 205 9.68 -1.66 -10.37
N LEU A 206 9.09 -2.13 -11.47
CA LEU A 206 9.08 -3.56 -11.83
C LEU A 206 10.47 -4.14 -12.09
N ILE A 207 11.40 -3.35 -12.60
CA ILE A 207 12.78 -3.79 -12.80
C ILE A 207 13.41 -4.11 -11.44
N SER A 208 13.21 -3.22 -10.43
CA SER A 208 13.75 -3.42 -9.07
C SER A 208 13.12 -4.60 -8.32
N TYR A 209 11.90 -5.03 -8.68
CA TYR A 209 11.19 -6.13 -8.03
C TYR A 209 11.53 -7.52 -8.59
N ARG A 210 12.38 -7.59 -9.62
CA ARG A 210 12.71 -8.83 -10.32
C ARG A 210 14.20 -9.13 -10.20
N CYS A 211 14.55 -10.41 -10.15
CA CYS A 211 15.91 -10.83 -10.44
C CYS A 211 16.11 -10.93 -11.96
N GLU A 212 17.27 -10.55 -12.44
CA GLU A 212 17.62 -10.51 -13.85
C GLU A 212 17.35 -11.85 -14.54
N ASP A 213 17.90 -12.95 -14.04
CA ASP A 213 17.72 -14.28 -14.60
C ASP A 213 16.25 -14.70 -14.72
N GLY A 214 15.44 -14.39 -13.70
CA GLY A 214 14.02 -14.70 -13.69
C GLY A 214 13.23 -13.86 -14.69
N TYR A 215 13.66 -12.63 -14.90
CA TYR A 215 13.06 -11.73 -15.88
C TYR A 215 13.41 -12.19 -17.31
N ILE A 216 14.69 -12.46 -17.60
CA ILE A 216 15.18 -12.97 -18.90
C ILE A 216 14.41 -14.22 -19.28
N ARG A 217 14.39 -15.24 -18.41
CA ARG A 217 13.68 -16.51 -18.71
C ARG A 217 12.20 -16.33 -19.07
N LYS A 218 11.53 -15.32 -18.50
CA LYS A 218 10.10 -15.08 -18.74
C LYS A 218 9.82 -14.20 -19.94
N GLN A 219 10.76 -13.30 -20.28
CA GLN A 219 10.56 -12.26 -21.29
C GLN A 219 11.44 -12.45 -22.54
N GLN A 220 12.21 -13.52 -22.60
CA GLN A 220 12.99 -13.87 -23.79
C GLN A 220 12.06 -14.09 -24.99
N GLU A 221 12.45 -13.58 -26.16
CA GLU A 221 11.75 -13.86 -27.42
C GLU A 221 11.70 -15.34 -27.72
N ALA A 222 10.63 -15.77 -28.37
CA ALA A 222 10.46 -17.18 -28.72
C ALA A 222 11.41 -17.61 -29.85
N ASP A 223 11.76 -16.67 -30.74
CA ASP A 223 12.68 -16.85 -31.86
C ASP A 223 13.94 -15.99 -31.61
N ALA A 224 15.11 -16.67 -31.64
CA ALA A 224 16.41 -16.03 -31.44
C ALA A 224 16.80 -15.07 -32.60
N ASP A 225 16.21 -15.24 -33.76
CA ASP A 225 16.46 -14.42 -34.96
C ASP A 225 15.53 -13.20 -35.04
N THR A 226 14.72 -12.95 -33.99
CA THR A 226 13.85 -11.77 -33.90
C THR A 226 14.65 -10.47 -33.97
N LEU A 227 14.42 -9.66 -35.01
CA LEU A 227 15.15 -8.41 -35.23
C LEU A 227 14.77 -7.30 -34.23
N PHE A 228 13.54 -7.28 -33.77
CA PHE A 228 13.03 -6.27 -32.83
C PHE A 228 12.40 -6.97 -31.61
N ALA A 229 13.14 -6.97 -30.50
CA ALA A 229 12.66 -7.54 -29.25
C ALA A 229 11.49 -6.72 -28.70
N ASP A 230 10.29 -7.29 -28.66
CA ASP A 230 9.08 -6.61 -28.20
C ASP A 230 8.47 -7.22 -26.92
N ARG A 231 8.77 -8.48 -26.61
CA ARG A 231 8.12 -9.18 -25.49
C ARG A 231 8.35 -8.50 -24.15
N ALA A 232 9.59 -8.13 -23.84
CA ALA A 232 9.91 -7.39 -22.62
C ALA A 232 9.31 -5.98 -22.64
N ALA A 233 9.34 -5.29 -23.79
CA ALA A 233 8.80 -3.94 -23.95
C ALA A 233 7.27 -3.94 -23.79
N SER A 234 6.57 -4.84 -24.45
CA SER A 234 5.10 -4.96 -24.33
C SER A 234 4.67 -5.34 -22.91
N TYR A 235 5.42 -6.23 -22.24
CA TYR A 235 5.17 -6.57 -20.84
C TYR A 235 5.29 -5.35 -19.93
N GLN A 236 6.32 -4.53 -20.07
CA GLN A 236 6.50 -3.31 -19.27
C GLN A 236 5.34 -2.34 -19.50
N ARG A 237 4.98 -2.05 -20.76
CA ARG A 237 3.83 -1.18 -21.10
C ARG A 237 2.51 -1.70 -20.51
N TYR A 238 2.26 -3.00 -20.64
CA TYR A 238 1.07 -3.64 -20.06
C TYR A 238 1.02 -3.45 -18.55
N GLN A 239 2.12 -3.68 -17.85
CA GLN A 239 2.15 -3.56 -16.38
C GLN A 239 2.03 -2.11 -15.90
N GLY A 240 2.60 -1.16 -16.63
CA GLY A 240 2.41 0.27 -16.37
C GLY A 240 0.93 0.64 -16.45
N LYS A 241 0.30 0.33 -17.60
CA LYS A 241 -1.13 0.57 -17.81
C LYS A 241 -1.99 -0.13 -16.76
N LYS A 242 -1.73 -1.40 -16.46
CA LYS A 242 -2.48 -2.18 -15.47
C LYS A 242 -2.48 -1.54 -14.08
N LEU A 243 -1.39 -0.89 -13.66
CA LEU A 243 -1.38 -0.13 -12.41
C LEU A 243 -2.21 1.14 -12.54
N ALA A 244 -1.98 1.94 -13.58
CA ALA A 244 -2.66 3.22 -13.78
C ALA A 244 -4.18 3.08 -13.99
N ASP A 245 -4.68 1.90 -14.35
CA ASP A 245 -6.12 1.61 -14.43
C ASP A 245 -6.79 1.47 -13.04
N ARG A 246 -6.01 1.35 -11.95
CA ARG A 246 -6.54 1.10 -10.60
C ARG A 246 -5.90 1.91 -9.46
N PHE A 247 -4.90 2.70 -9.77
CA PHE A 247 -4.17 3.51 -8.79
C PHE A 247 -3.96 4.91 -9.33
N ASP A 248 -3.98 5.94 -8.48
CA ASP A 248 -3.74 7.32 -8.90
C ASP A 248 -2.28 7.75 -8.67
N ALA A 249 -1.84 8.72 -9.48
CA ALA A 249 -0.47 9.22 -9.46
C ALA A 249 -0.12 9.97 -8.16
N TYR A 250 -1.08 10.66 -7.58
CA TYR A 250 -0.88 11.44 -6.35
C TYR A 250 -0.62 10.55 -5.15
N SER A 251 -1.44 9.49 -4.99
CA SER A 251 -1.22 8.47 -3.96
C SER A 251 0.08 7.67 -4.16
N TYR A 252 0.52 7.52 -5.40
CA TYR A 252 1.79 6.84 -5.69
C TYR A 252 3.01 7.69 -5.37
N TYR A 253 2.90 9.01 -5.53
CA TYR A 253 3.97 9.98 -5.29
C TYR A 253 4.29 10.15 -3.80
N TYR A 254 3.26 10.06 -2.94
CA TYR A 254 3.38 10.18 -1.48
C TYR A 254 4.00 8.95 -0.85
#